data_729c436a72ff3b3fa9376c8757b33b3a
#
_entry.id   729c436a72ff3b3fa9376c8757b33b3a
#
_cell.length_a   1.000
_cell.length_b   1.000
_cell.length_c   1.000
_cell.angle_alpha   90.00
_cell.angle_beta   90.00
_cell.angle_gamma   90.00
#
_symmetry.space_group_name_H-M   'P 1'
#
loop_
_entity.id
_entity.type
_entity.pdbx_description
1 polymer ?
#
loop_
_entity_poly.entity_id
_entity_poly.type
_entity_poly.pdbx_seq_one_letter_code
_entity_poly.pdbx_strand_id
1 'polypeptide(L)'
;MFDNKLYLEDIENIIQSIGNFDFIKNKSVFISGASGMIGSLIVDVLMYANYKFNCNCTVIANGRNEEFMKSKFERYLNNVNFRLYIQDINNPLNIEEDINFVIHAASNTHPMAYSQDPIGTITTNIIGTNNLLNCAVNKKIEKIIFLSS
;
A
#
# COMPACT_ATOMS: atom_id res chain seq x y z
N MET A 1 -3.71 -12.26 15.39
CA MET A 1 -3.43 -11.41 14.21
C MET A 1 -2.35 -10.38 14.52
N PHE A 2 -2.44 -9.62 15.60
CA PHE A 2 -1.39 -8.71 16.07
C PHE A 2 -1.00 -9.08 17.50
N ASP A 3 0.31 -9.20 17.77
CA ASP A 3 0.83 -9.58 19.08
C ASP A 3 0.89 -8.38 20.05
N ASN A 4 0.94 -7.16 19.49
CA ASN A 4 0.96 -5.92 20.27
C ASN A 4 -0.48 -5.43 20.49
N LYS A 5 -0.91 -5.43 21.76
CA LYS A 5 -2.26 -5.02 22.15
C LYS A 5 -2.58 -3.56 21.86
N LEU A 6 -1.62 -2.65 22.09
CA LEU A 6 -1.80 -1.22 21.82
C LEU A 6 -1.96 -0.96 20.31
N TYR A 7 -1.17 -1.66 19.49
CA TYR A 7 -1.28 -1.55 18.04
C TYR A 7 -2.62 -2.07 17.52
N LEU A 8 -3.14 -3.14 18.12
CA LEU A 8 -4.48 -3.63 17.79
C LEU A 8 -5.57 -2.61 18.17
N GLU A 9 -5.45 -1.99 19.35
CA GLU A 9 -6.36 -0.92 19.79
C GLU A 9 -6.35 0.26 18.81
N ASP A 10 -5.18 0.67 18.29
CA ASP A 10 -5.07 1.71 17.29
C ASP A 10 -5.80 1.34 15.99
N ILE A 11 -5.62 0.12 15.49
CA ILE A 11 -6.33 -0.38 14.31
C ILE A 11 -7.84 -0.40 14.55
N GLU A 12 -8.30 -0.85 15.70
CA GLU A 12 -9.72 -0.88 16.04
C GLU A 12 -10.32 0.52 16.13
N ASN A 13 -9.60 1.48 16.68
CA ASN A 13 -10.01 2.89 16.70
C ASN A 13 -10.14 3.48 15.28
N ILE A 14 -9.19 3.17 14.38
CA ILE A 14 -9.28 3.56 12.97
C ILE A 14 -10.52 2.94 12.33
N ILE A 15 -10.73 1.65 12.52
CA ILE A 15 -11.89 0.92 11.99
C ILE A 15 -13.20 1.53 12.49
N GLN A 16 -13.30 1.88 13.77
CA GLN A 16 -14.48 2.53 14.34
C GLN A 16 -14.71 3.92 13.75
N SER A 17 -13.64 4.69 13.56
CA SER A 17 -13.75 6.04 13.00
C SER A 17 -14.20 6.06 11.53
N ILE A 18 -13.84 5.05 10.75
CA ILE A 18 -14.29 4.90 9.35
C ILE A 18 -15.74 4.39 9.31
N GLY A 19 -16.11 3.49 10.22
CA GLY A 19 -17.46 2.97 10.41
C GLY A 19 -17.93 1.99 9.36
N ASN A 20 -17.90 2.34 8.07
CA ASN A 20 -18.37 1.51 6.96
C ASN A 20 -17.26 1.24 5.94
N PHE A 21 -17.08 -0.02 5.57
CA PHE A 21 -16.08 -0.49 4.60
C PHE A 21 -16.69 -1.02 3.29
N ASP A 22 -17.96 -0.77 3.02
CA ASP A 22 -18.63 -1.24 1.79
C ASP A 22 -17.95 -0.70 0.52
N PHE A 23 -17.29 0.46 0.61
CA PHE A 23 -16.59 1.08 -0.51
C PHE A 23 -15.40 0.27 -1.04
N ILE A 24 -14.82 -0.64 -0.21
CA ILE A 24 -13.74 -1.54 -0.63
C ILE A 24 -14.21 -2.97 -0.90
N LYS A 25 -15.49 -3.26 -0.73
CA LYS A 25 -16.02 -4.62 -0.86
C LYS A 25 -15.87 -5.15 -2.28
N ASN A 26 -15.22 -6.32 -2.40
CA ASN A 26 -14.84 -6.94 -3.69
C ASN A 26 -14.00 -6.03 -4.60
N LYS A 27 -13.25 -5.11 -4.01
CA LYS A 27 -12.34 -4.19 -4.69
C LYS A 27 -10.90 -4.59 -4.46
N SER A 28 -10.00 -3.98 -5.22
CA SER A 28 -8.56 -4.12 -5.05
C SER A 28 -7.90 -2.77 -4.79
N VAL A 29 -6.97 -2.76 -3.85
CA VAL A 29 -6.22 -1.59 -3.42
C VAL A 29 -4.72 -1.84 -3.63
N PHE A 30 -4.10 -1.07 -4.50
CA PHE A 30 -2.64 -1.06 -4.68
C PHE A 30 -2.02 0.00 -3.77
N ILE A 31 -1.00 -0.39 -3.00
CA ILE A 31 -0.32 0.50 -2.05
C ILE A 31 1.15 0.52 -2.41
N SER A 32 1.66 1.63 -2.97
CA SER A 32 3.09 1.83 -3.17
C SER A 32 3.75 2.29 -1.87
N GLY A 33 4.98 1.82 -1.62
CA GLY A 33 5.65 2.11 -0.35
C GLY A 33 4.98 1.43 0.84
N ALA A 34 4.37 0.27 0.61
CA ALA A 34 3.61 -0.48 1.61
C ALA A 34 4.41 -0.84 2.86
N SER A 35 5.74 -0.99 2.76
CA SER A 35 6.60 -1.32 3.89
C SER A 35 6.94 -0.12 4.79
N GLY A 36 6.65 1.10 4.38
CA GLY A 36 6.79 2.31 5.19
C GLY A 36 5.83 2.34 6.38
N MET A 37 6.02 3.31 7.28
CA MET A 37 5.20 3.44 8.50
C MET A 37 3.71 3.58 8.17
N ILE A 38 3.34 4.54 7.32
CA ILE A 38 1.94 4.77 6.95
C ILE A 38 1.43 3.65 6.03
N GLY A 39 2.23 3.25 5.03
CA GLY A 39 1.84 2.20 4.09
C GLY A 39 1.52 0.88 4.78
N SER A 40 2.34 0.46 5.76
CA SER A 40 2.10 -0.79 6.50
C SER A 40 0.88 -0.72 7.42
N LEU A 41 0.62 0.44 8.03
CA LEU A 41 -0.60 0.63 8.82
C LEU A 41 -1.84 0.51 7.92
N ILE A 42 -1.82 1.10 6.73
CA ILE A 42 -2.94 0.99 5.78
C ILE A 42 -3.17 -0.47 5.36
N VAL A 43 -2.10 -1.21 5.06
CA VAL A 43 -2.20 -2.65 4.78
C VAL A 43 -2.86 -3.38 5.95
N ASP A 44 -2.39 -3.14 7.17
CA ASP A 44 -2.92 -3.80 8.37
C ASP A 44 -4.40 -3.46 8.63
N VAL A 45 -4.80 -2.20 8.43
CA VAL A 45 -6.20 -1.75 8.54
C VAL A 45 -7.09 -2.46 7.51
N LEU A 46 -6.68 -2.52 6.24
CA LEU A 46 -7.44 -3.17 5.18
C LEU A 46 -7.55 -4.69 5.40
N MET A 47 -6.47 -5.33 5.83
CA MET A 47 -6.47 -6.76 6.15
C MET A 47 -7.33 -7.06 7.39
N TYR A 48 -7.34 -6.18 8.38
CA TYR A 48 -8.21 -6.31 9.55
C TYR A 48 -9.68 -6.06 9.19
N ALA A 49 -9.97 -5.10 8.29
CA ALA A 49 -11.31 -4.91 7.75
C ALA A 49 -11.82 -6.14 6.99
N ASN A 50 -10.96 -6.80 6.20
CA ASN A 50 -11.28 -8.08 5.58
C ASN A 50 -11.69 -9.14 6.60
N TYR A 51 -10.92 -9.26 7.68
CA TYR A 51 -11.21 -10.20 8.76
C TYR A 51 -12.52 -9.88 9.48
N LYS A 52 -12.75 -8.60 9.82
CA LYS A 52 -13.87 -8.17 10.66
C LYS A 52 -15.20 -8.10 9.90
N PHE A 53 -15.16 -7.66 8.63
CA PHE A 53 -16.36 -7.34 7.84
C PHE A 53 -16.52 -8.19 6.58
N ASN A 54 -15.65 -9.16 6.34
CA ASN A 54 -15.66 -9.99 5.13
C ASN A 54 -15.71 -9.13 3.84
N CYS A 55 -14.90 -8.07 3.77
CA CYS A 55 -14.88 -7.15 2.64
C CYS A 55 -14.43 -7.81 1.33
N ASN A 56 -13.68 -8.91 1.40
CA ASN A 56 -13.07 -9.56 0.23
C ASN A 56 -12.27 -8.55 -0.62
N CYS A 57 -11.56 -7.64 0.04
CA CYS A 57 -10.73 -6.62 -0.60
C CYS A 57 -9.34 -7.19 -0.88
N THR A 58 -8.91 -7.19 -2.14
CA THR A 58 -7.54 -7.58 -2.48
C THR A 58 -6.58 -6.45 -2.18
N VAL A 59 -5.62 -6.68 -1.30
CA VAL A 59 -4.57 -5.73 -0.93
C VAL A 59 -3.27 -6.10 -1.64
N ILE A 60 -2.80 -5.21 -2.52
CA ILE A 60 -1.57 -5.39 -3.30
C ILE A 60 -0.50 -4.46 -2.70
N ALA A 61 0.42 -5.04 -1.96
CA ALA A 61 1.48 -4.30 -1.26
C ALA A 61 2.74 -4.22 -2.14
N ASN A 62 3.08 -3.01 -2.60
CA ASN A 62 4.28 -2.79 -3.40
C ASN A 62 5.47 -2.32 -2.56
N GLY A 63 6.63 -2.89 -2.86
CA GLY A 63 7.93 -2.52 -2.33
C GLY A 63 9.06 -3.05 -3.19
N ARG A 64 10.31 -2.57 -2.96
CA ARG A 64 11.48 -2.90 -3.79
C ARG A 64 12.25 -4.11 -3.29
N ASN A 65 12.30 -4.30 -1.97
CA ASN A 65 13.09 -5.35 -1.34
C ASN A 65 12.18 -6.53 -0.96
N GLU A 66 12.32 -7.62 -1.69
CA GLU A 66 11.48 -8.81 -1.55
C GLU A 66 11.60 -9.45 -0.16
N GLU A 67 12.83 -9.64 0.35
CA GLU A 67 13.06 -10.28 1.65
C GLU A 67 12.44 -9.46 2.77
N PHE A 68 12.64 -8.14 2.74
CA PHE A 68 12.06 -7.22 3.72
C PHE A 68 10.52 -7.22 3.66
N MET A 69 9.95 -7.21 2.45
CA MET A 69 8.50 -7.26 2.25
C MET A 69 7.90 -8.57 2.76
N LYS A 70 8.54 -9.70 2.46
CA LYS A 70 8.12 -11.03 2.95
C LYS A 70 8.17 -11.11 4.48
N SER A 71 9.25 -10.65 5.09
CA SER A 71 9.39 -10.63 6.55
C SER A 71 8.33 -9.71 7.20
N LYS A 72 8.13 -8.50 6.66
CA LYS A 72 7.19 -7.54 7.22
C LYS A 72 5.74 -8.01 7.16
N PHE A 73 5.37 -8.67 6.08
CA PHE A 73 4.00 -9.13 5.82
C PHE A 73 3.83 -10.64 5.92
N GLU A 74 4.75 -11.33 6.62
CA GLU A 74 4.74 -12.79 6.79
C GLU A 74 3.36 -13.32 7.18
N ARG A 75 2.67 -12.64 8.10
CA ARG A 75 1.33 -13.00 8.59
C ARG A 75 0.23 -13.02 7.51
N TYR A 76 0.48 -12.37 6.35
CA TYR A 76 -0.51 -12.27 5.27
C TYR A 76 -0.15 -13.07 4.03
N LEU A 77 1.05 -13.65 3.92
CA LEU A 77 1.53 -14.30 2.69
C LEU A 77 0.61 -15.43 2.19
N ASN A 78 -0.04 -16.13 3.11
CA ASN A 78 -0.98 -17.22 2.77
C ASN A 78 -2.44 -16.74 2.69
N ASN A 79 -2.71 -15.44 2.79
CA ASN A 79 -4.08 -14.93 2.71
C ASN A 79 -4.48 -14.70 1.24
N VAL A 80 -5.65 -15.20 0.87
CA VAL A 80 -6.18 -15.10 -0.51
C VAL A 80 -6.40 -13.66 -0.98
N ASN A 81 -6.54 -12.73 -0.05
CA ASN A 81 -6.78 -11.32 -0.31
C ASN A 81 -5.51 -10.47 -0.20
N PHE A 82 -4.32 -11.09 -0.11
CA PHE A 82 -3.06 -10.37 -0.01
C PHE A 82 -2.11 -10.75 -1.13
N ARG A 83 -1.47 -9.76 -1.74
CA ARG A 83 -0.44 -9.94 -2.78
C ARG A 83 0.75 -9.04 -2.51
N LEU A 84 1.96 -9.57 -2.71
CA LEU A 84 3.18 -8.77 -2.82
C LEU A 84 3.43 -8.43 -4.28
N TYR A 85 3.69 -7.16 -4.56
CA TYR A 85 4.16 -6.69 -5.86
C TYR A 85 5.57 -6.11 -5.68
N ILE A 86 6.57 -6.88 -6.08
CA ILE A 86 7.99 -6.53 -5.87
C ILE A 86 8.52 -5.85 -7.11
N GLN A 87 8.52 -4.52 -7.08
CA GLN A 87 9.05 -3.70 -8.16
C GLN A 87 9.34 -2.28 -7.68
N ASP A 88 10.38 -1.65 -8.27
CA ASP A 88 10.60 -0.22 -8.12
C ASP A 88 9.57 0.56 -8.97
N ILE A 89 8.83 1.47 -8.35
CA ILE A 89 7.83 2.30 -9.03
C ILE A 89 8.43 3.24 -10.07
N ASN A 90 9.75 3.46 -10.04
CA ASN A 90 10.47 4.21 -11.07
C ASN A 90 10.49 3.48 -12.43
N ASN A 91 10.20 2.19 -12.44
CA ASN A 91 10.02 1.41 -13.65
C ASN A 91 8.54 1.35 -14.07
N PRO A 92 8.23 1.19 -15.37
CA PRO A 92 6.85 0.99 -15.83
C PRO A 92 6.17 -0.17 -15.10
N LEU A 93 4.95 0.05 -14.62
CA LEU A 93 4.20 -0.94 -13.83
C LEU A 93 3.38 -1.84 -14.75
N ASN A 94 3.66 -3.13 -14.70
CA ASN A 94 2.92 -4.19 -15.39
C ASN A 94 2.17 -5.05 -14.37
N ILE A 95 1.08 -4.52 -13.83
CA ILE A 95 0.27 -5.21 -12.84
C ILE A 95 -0.83 -5.95 -13.61
N GLU A 96 -0.91 -7.26 -13.45
CA GLU A 96 -1.92 -8.08 -14.14
C GLU A 96 -3.29 -7.94 -13.51
N GLU A 97 -3.34 -7.83 -12.19
CA GLU A 97 -4.58 -7.73 -11.42
C GLU A 97 -5.37 -6.46 -11.75
N ASP A 98 -6.67 -6.55 -11.68
CA ASP A 98 -7.54 -5.38 -11.71
C ASP A 98 -7.34 -4.55 -10.44
N ILE A 99 -7.22 -3.24 -10.60
CA ILE A 99 -7.01 -2.30 -9.50
C ILE A 99 -8.14 -1.28 -9.49
N ASN A 100 -8.82 -1.14 -8.35
CA ASN A 100 -9.84 -0.11 -8.18
C ASN A 100 -9.27 1.17 -7.54
N PHE A 101 -8.39 1.01 -6.56
CA PHE A 101 -7.83 2.14 -5.81
C PHE A 101 -6.31 2.06 -5.73
N VAL A 102 -5.67 3.22 -5.78
CA VAL A 102 -4.23 3.36 -5.56
C VAL A 102 -3.98 4.29 -4.39
N ILE A 103 -3.10 3.87 -3.48
CA ILE A 103 -2.53 4.72 -2.43
C ILE A 103 -1.04 4.83 -2.68
N HIS A 104 -0.58 6.02 -3.03
CA HIS A 104 0.83 6.29 -3.28
C HIS A 104 1.48 6.83 -2.01
N ALA A 105 2.19 5.94 -1.29
CA ALA A 105 2.92 6.26 -0.07
C ALA A 105 4.45 6.07 -0.23
N ALA A 106 4.92 5.80 -1.45
CA ALA A 106 6.34 5.64 -1.70
C ALA A 106 7.01 7.01 -1.84
N SER A 107 7.92 7.31 -0.94
CA SER A 107 8.85 8.43 -1.01
C SER A 107 10.06 8.14 -0.12
N ASN A 108 11.20 8.74 -0.43
CA ASN A 108 12.34 8.78 0.48
C ASN A 108 12.09 9.89 1.51
N THR A 109 11.58 9.56 2.69
CA THR A 109 11.19 10.56 3.70
C THR A 109 12.24 10.80 4.78
N HIS A 110 13.34 10.04 4.78
CA HIS A 110 14.38 10.17 5.77
C HIS A 110 15.30 11.38 5.45
N PRO A 111 15.59 12.29 6.39
CA PRO A 111 16.42 13.47 6.14
C PRO A 111 17.79 13.16 5.52
N MET A 112 18.41 12.05 5.93
CA MET A 112 19.67 11.61 5.32
C MET A 112 19.51 11.16 3.86
N ALA A 113 18.36 10.63 3.47
CA ALA A 113 18.12 10.25 2.07
C ALA A 113 18.07 11.50 1.18
N TYR A 114 17.50 12.61 1.64
CA TYR A 114 17.50 13.87 0.89
C TYR A 114 18.91 14.43 0.66
N SER A 115 19.82 14.24 1.62
CA SER A 115 21.20 14.73 1.49
C SER A 115 22.12 13.76 0.75
N GLN A 116 21.92 12.45 0.88
CA GLN A 116 22.77 11.42 0.30
C GLN A 116 22.34 11.01 -1.11
N ASP A 117 21.04 11.00 -1.39
CA ASP A 117 20.46 10.66 -2.69
C ASP A 117 19.31 11.61 -3.08
N PRO A 118 19.61 12.91 -3.32
CA PRO A 118 18.60 13.88 -3.72
C PRO A 118 17.98 13.56 -5.10
N ILE A 119 18.78 13.01 -6.02
CA ILE A 119 18.32 12.64 -7.35
C ILE A 119 17.32 11.47 -7.28
N GLY A 120 17.65 10.41 -6.55
CA GLY A 120 16.74 9.28 -6.35
C GLY A 120 15.44 9.69 -5.66
N THR A 121 15.50 10.65 -4.72
CA THR A 121 14.31 11.20 -4.08
C THR A 121 13.40 11.92 -5.07
N ILE A 122 13.97 12.82 -5.90
CA ILE A 122 13.23 13.53 -6.95
C ILE A 122 12.67 12.53 -7.97
N THR A 123 13.49 11.57 -8.40
CA THR A 123 13.10 10.54 -9.38
C THR A 123 11.90 9.74 -8.88
N THR A 124 11.92 9.27 -7.64
CA THR A 124 10.80 8.53 -7.06
C THR A 124 9.53 9.37 -6.99
N ASN A 125 9.64 10.62 -6.60
CA ASN A 125 8.47 11.51 -6.46
C ASN A 125 7.89 11.93 -7.82
N ILE A 126 8.70 12.05 -8.87
CA ILE A 126 8.24 12.49 -10.20
C ILE A 126 7.95 11.28 -11.10
N ILE A 127 8.96 10.44 -11.35
CA ILE A 127 8.83 9.31 -12.30
C ILE A 127 7.96 8.22 -11.71
N GLY A 128 8.14 7.89 -10.44
CA GLY A 128 7.31 6.90 -9.75
C GLY A 128 5.83 7.30 -9.74
N THR A 129 5.55 8.59 -9.43
CA THR A 129 4.18 9.12 -9.50
C THR A 129 3.63 9.07 -10.92
N ASN A 130 4.42 9.48 -11.92
CA ASN A 130 4.01 9.43 -13.34
C ASN A 130 3.67 8.00 -13.78
N ASN A 131 4.48 7.01 -13.40
CA ASN A 131 4.23 5.61 -13.73
C ASN A 131 2.92 5.09 -13.09
N LEU A 132 2.65 5.47 -11.83
CA LEU A 132 1.38 5.16 -11.17
C LEU A 132 0.19 5.83 -11.84
N LEU A 133 0.31 7.09 -12.25
CA LEU A 133 -0.74 7.81 -12.98
C LEU A 133 -1.00 7.17 -14.35
N ASN A 134 0.03 6.80 -15.10
CA ASN A 134 -0.12 6.08 -16.35
C ASN A 134 -0.82 4.72 -16.15
N CYS A 135 -0.42 3.97 -15.14
CA CYS A 135 -1.09 2.74 -14.75
C CYS A 135 -2.58 3.00 -14.41
N ALA A 136 -2.87 4.07 -13.66
CA ALA A 136 -4.22 4.44 -13.26
C ALA A 136 -5.11 4.76 -14.46
N VAL A 137 -4.60 5.50 -15.43
CA VAL A 137 -5.32 5.82 -16.69
C VAL A 137 -5.58 4.56 -17.50
N ASN A 138 -4.54 3.73 -17.72
CA ASN A 138 -4.63 2.52 -18.54
C ASN A 138 -5.61 1.49 -17.96
N LYS A 139 -5.62 1.33 -16.64
CA LYS A 139 -6.49 0.41 -15.92
C LYS A 139 -7.86 1.00 -15.53
N LYS A 140 -8.11 2.27 -15.84
CA LYS A 140 -9.35 2.99 -15.48
C LYS A 140 -9.62 2.93 -13.96
N ILE A 141 -8.58 3.15 -13.16
CA ILE A 141 -8.65 3.11 -11.71
C ILE A 141 -9.65 4.18 -11.20
N GLU A 142 -10.49 3.81 -10.24
CA GLU A 142 -11.57 4.68 -9.73
C GLU A 142 -11.01 5.89 -8.97
N LYS A 143 -9.95 5.69 -8.18
CA LYS A 143 -9.33 6.77 -7.39
C LYS A 143 -7.87 6.48 -7.09
N ILE A 144 -7.07 7.53 -7.14
CA ILE A 144 -5.69 7.56 -6.63
C ILE A 144 -5.58 8.57 -5.49
N ILE A 145 -4.92 8.19 -4.41
CA ILE A 145 -4.57 9.04 -3.28
C ILE A 145 -3.05 9.14 -3.20
N PHE A 146 -2.54 10.34 -3.22
CA PHE A 146 -1.13 10.65 -3.04
C PHE A 146 -0.89 11.18 -1.62
N LEU A 147 0.01 10.56 -0.88
CA LEU A 147 0.41 11.03 0.44
C LEU A 147 1.52 12.07 0.27
N SER A 148 1.18 13.33 0.47
CA SER A 148 2.10 14.47 0.43
C SER A 148 2.41 14.96 1.85
N SER A 149 3.60 15.50 2.05
CA SER A 149 4.03 16.19 3.27
C SER A 149 4.02 17.70 3.07
#